data_c981e443f6505e79266a926fafc984cb
#
_entry.id   c981e443f6505e79266a926fafc984cb
#
_cell.length_a   1.000
_cell.length_b   1.000
_cell.length_c   1.000
_cell.angle_alpha   90.00
_cell.angle_beta   90.00
_cell.angle_gamma   90.00
#
_symmetry.space_group_name_H-M   'P 1'
#
loop_
_entity.id
_entity.type
_entity.pdbx_description
1 polymer ?
#
loop_
_entity_poly.entity_id
_entity_poly.type
_entity_poly.pdbx_seq_one_letter_code
_entity_poly.pdbx_strand_id
1 'polypeptide(L)'
;MGPMVERVQVMRGTHRGIGPLFGPLPGVRLGEVIAYEFELPARFEPWPGRTRLERTFVLLDVGVSFANPCWVRTRNPDGSILQMDPKGRDSWYVDLLTVDVQGDRYTFRDLYIDVIIPTDGRHHRMLDLDEYADALADGTMSLQEGIDGLRRWQRFLDRYIHNDRWPQAGWSDFPPASVRRLFELPALLTDPVRWEG
;
A
#
# COMPACT_ATOMS: atom_id res chain seq x y z
N MET A 1 -14.53 2.18 24.87
CA MET A 1 -13.16 2.60 24.54
C MET A 1 -12.94 2.36 23.05
N GLY A 2 -12.65 3.39 22.28
CA GLY A 2 -12.33 3.22 20.86
C GLY A 2 -10.98 2.48 20.71
N PRO A 3 -10.73 1.82 19.58
CA PRO A 3 -9.45 1.17 19.35
C PRO A 3 -8.32 2.20 19.44
N MET A 4 -7.29 1.86 20.21
CA MET A 4 -6.14 2.71 20.45
C MET A 4 -5.20 2.63 19.24
N VAL A 5 -4.70 3.77 18.79
CA VAL A 5 -3.69 3.85 17.75
C VAL A 5 -2.33 3.54 18.37
N GLU A 6 -1.64 2.54 17.85
CA GLU A 6 -0.32 2.08 18.28
C GLU A 6 0.75 2.61 17.33
N ARG A 7 1.91 3.01 17.85
CA ARG A 7 3.08 3.35 17.01
C ARG A 7 3.80 2.06 16.64
N VAL A 8 4.21 1.95 15.40
CA VAL A 8 4.94 0.80 14.86
C VAL A 8 6.09 1.26 13.97
N GLN A 9 7.01 0.34 13.70
CA GLN A 9 8.10 0.52 12.76
C GLN A 9 7.83 -0.29 11.50
N VAL A 10 8.00 0.31 10.33
CA VAL A 10 7.80 -0.35 9.05
C VAL A 10 9.11 -0.45 8.30
N MET A 11 9.43 -1.66 7.84
CA MET A 11 10.46 -1.95 6.86
C MET A 11 9.76 -2.31 5.55
N ARG A 12 10.10 -1.64 4.47
CA ARG A 12 9.57 -1.93 3.14
C ARG A 12 10.65 -2.56 2.26
N GLY A 13 10.34 -3.69 1.64
CA GLY A 13 11.15 -4.29 0.60
C GLY A 13 10.97 -3.55 -0.72
N THR A 14 12.00 -3.54 -1.53
CA THR A 14 11.91 -3.10 -2.91
C THR A 14 11.18 -4.14 -3.74
N HIS A 15 10.82 -3.76 -4.95
CA HIS A 15 10.17 -4.61 -5.94
C HIS A 15 10.85 -5.99 -6.06
N ARG A 16 10.06 -7.05 -6.22
CA ARG A 16 10.50 -8.45 -6.44
C ARG A 16 10.95 -9.23 -5.20
N GLY A 17 10.49 -8.89 -4.02
CA GLY A 17 10.67 -9.72 -2.81
C GLY A 17 12.10 -9.87 -2.28
N ILE A 18 13.11 -9.74 -3.13
CA ILE A 18 14.54 -9.99 -2.83
C ILE A 18 15.40 -8.73 -2.72
N GLY A 19 14.83 -7.57 -3.00
CA GLY A 19 15.54 -6.30 -2.90
C GLY A 19 15.89 -5.88 -1.47
N PRO A 20 16.75 -4.86 -1.27
CA PRO A 20 17.09 -4.35 0.03
C PRO A 20 15.85 -3.84 0.78
N LEU A 21 15.90 -3.92 2.11
CA LEU A 21 14.88 -3.32 2.96
C LEU A 21 15.17 -1.84 3.15
N PHE A 22 14.11 -1.07 3.15
CA PHE A 22 14.08 0.36 3.35
C PHE A 22 13.34 0.69 4.65
N GLY A 23 13.86 1.60 5.43
CA GLY A 23 13.31 1.98 6.73
C GLY A 23 14.37 1.97 7.84
N PRO A 24 13.97 2.03 9.13
CA PRO A 24 12.59 1.99 9.60
C PRO A 24 11.81 3.27 9.29
N LEU A 25 10.58 3.10 8.84
CA LEU A 25 9.62 4.17 8.63
C LEU A 25 8.68 4.27 9.84
N PRO A 26 8.33 5.46 10.29
CA PRO A 26 7.32 5.62 11.32
C PRO A 26 5.95 5.22 10.78
N GLY A 27 5.29 4.32 11.48
CA GLY A 27 3.94 3.88 11.16
C GLY A 27 3.01 3.95 12.37
N VAL A 28 1.73 3.81 12.09
CA VAL A 28 0.69 3.67 13.10
C VAL A 28 -0.20 2.49 12.76
N ARG A 29 -0.58 1.73 13.78
CA ARG A 29 -1.49 0.60 13.67
C ARG A 29 -2.82 0.93 14.33
N LEU A 30 -3.91 0.55 13.67
CA LEU A 30 -5.28 0.59 14.19
C LEU A 30 -5.96 -0.74 13.88
N GLY A 31 -6.01 -1.63 14.87
CA GLY A 31 -6.49 -3.00 14.65
C GLY A 31 -5.64 -3.75 13.63
N GLU A 32 -6.25 -4.21 12.55
CA GLU A 32 -5.56 -4.94 11.47
C GLU A 32 -5.07 -4.04 10.32
N VAL A 33 -5.00 -2.72 10.54
CA VAL A 33 -4.52 -1.78 9.53
C VAL A 33 -3.30 -1.03 10.03
N ILE A 34 -2.27 -0.94 9.19
CA ILE A 34 -1.11 -0.06 9.39
C ILE A 34 -1.16 1.05 8.35
N ALA A 35 -0.86 2.28 8.78
CA ALA A 35 -0.55 3.39 7.89
C ALA A 35 0.90 3.83 8.11
N TYR A 36 1.62 4.10 7.03
CA TYR A 36 2.97 4.68 7.06
C TYR A 36 3.19 5.60 5.87
N GLU A 37 4.22 6.43 5.95
CA GLU A 37 4.57 7.38 4.89
C GLU A 37 6.03 7.23 4.50
N PHE A 38 6.32 7.50 3.23
CA PHE A 38 7.67 7.57 2.68
C PHE A 38 7.76 8.56 1.53
N GLU A 39 8.99 8.99 1.22
CA GLU A 39 9.25 9.80 0.04
C GLU A 39 9.42 8.88 -1.18
N LEU A 40 8.68 9.20 -2.24
CA LEU A 40 8.86 8.49 -3.52
C LEU A 40 10.22 8.84 -4.14
N PRO A 41 10.86 7.86 -4.81
CA PRO A 41 12.09 8.11 -5.55
C PRO A 41 11.92 9.22 -6.58
N ALA A 42 13.01 9.98 -6.84
CA ALA A 42 13.02 11.11 -7.77
C ALA A 42 12.48 10.76 -9.17
N ARG A 43 12.68 9.51 -9.62
CA ARG A 43 12.15 9.03 -10.90
C ARG A 43 10.61 9.09 -11.01
N PHE A 44 9.90 9.13 -9.89
CA PHE A 44 8.44 9.27 -9.84
C PHE A 44 7.99 10.71 -9.55
N GLU A 45 8.93 11.65 -9.43
CA GLU A 45 8.61 13.06 -9.22
C GLU A 45 8.16 13.72 -10.53
N PRO A 46 6.90 14.15 -10.64
CA PRO A 46 6.42 14.79 -11.85
C PRO A 46 6.93 16.23 -12.03
N TRP A 47 7.54 16.82 -10.97
CA TRP A 47 8.01 18.21 -10.98
C TRP A 47 9.40 18.33 -10.35
N PRO A 48 10.34 18.97 -11.06
CA PRO A 48 11.68 19.18 -10.53
C PRO A 48 11.68 19.95 -9.20
N GLY A 49 12.49 19.49 -8.25
CA GLY A 49 12.68 20.13 -6.96
C GLY A 49 11.56 19.93 -5.94
N ARG A 50 10.61 19.04 -6.23
CA ARG A 50 9.55 18.66 -5.29
C ARG A 50 9.65 17.21 -4.93
N THR A 51 9.45 16.88 -3.67
CA THR A 51 9.41 15.49 -3.18
C THR A 51 7.97 15.07 -2.94
N ARG A 52 7.60 13.90 -3.44
CA ARG A 52 6.29 13.31 -3.19
C ARG A 52 6.32 12.44 -1.95
N LEU A 53 5.40 12.70 -1.04
CA LEU A 53 5.15 11.88 0.14
C LEU A 53 3.90 11.04 -0.13
N GLU A 54 4.05 9.73 -0.03
CA GLU A 54 2.94 8.79 -0.15
C GLU A 54 2.57 8.25 1.22
N ARG A 55 1.27 8.17 1.49
CA ARG A 55 0.74 7.42 2.62
C ARG A 55 0.18 6.12 2.13
N THR A 56 0.76 5.03 2.58
CA THR A 56 0.34 3.67 2.27
C THR A 56 -0.39 3.06 3.45
N PHE A 57 -1.42 2.29 3.17
CA PHE A 57 -2.18 1.52 4.15
C PHE A 57 -1.98 0.04 3.89
N VAL A 58 -1.83 -0.75 4.94
CA VAL A 58 -1.68 -2.21 4.84
C VAL A 58 -2.79 -2.89 5.62
N LEU A 59 -3.50 -3.80 4.97
CA LEU A 59 -4.45 -4.72 5.60
C LEU A 59 -3.67 -5.99 5.99
N LEU A 60 -3.39 -6.16 7.29
CA LEU A 60 -2.54 -7.24 7.78
C LEU A 60 -3.16 -8.62 7.60
N ASP A 61 -4.47 -8.73 7.73
CA ASP A 61 -5.23 -9.99 7.67
C ASP A 61 -5.23 -10.63 6.28
N VAL A 62 -5.06 -9.82 5.23
CA VAL A 62 -4.97 -10.29 3.85
C VAL A 62 -3.59 -10.04 3.21
N GLY A 63 -2.71 -9.27 3.87
CA GLY A 63 -1.39 -8.95 3.36
C GLY A 63 -1.45 -8.14 2.06
N VAL A 64 -2.21 -7.06 2.08
CA VAL A 64 -2.40 -6.19 0.91
C VAL A 64 -2.11 -4.76 1.33
N SER A 65 -1.28 -4.05 0.56
CA SER A 65 -1.13 -2.60 0.70
C SER A 65 -1.95 -1.85 -0.34
N PHE A 66 -2.27 -0.63 -0.03
CA PHE A 66 -2.88 0.27 -1.00
C PHE A 66 -2.56 1.72 -0.70
N ALA A 67 -2.35 2.46 -1.76
CA ALA A 67 -2.16 3.89 -1.76
C ALA A 67 -3.17 4.55 -2.68
N ASN A 68 -3.68 5.68 -2.25
CA ASN A 68 -4.50 6.51 -3.12
C ASN A 68 -3.74 7.81 -3.39
N PRO A 69 -3.66 8.25 -4.65
CA PRO A 69 -3.00 9.51 -5.00
C PRO A 69 -3.52 10.74 -4.25
N CYS A 70 -4.75 10.69 -3.72
CA CYS A 70 -5.29 11.73 -2.84
C CYS A 70 -4.44 11.98 -1.58
N TRP A 71 -3.68 10.98 -1.15
CA TRP A 71 -2.85 11.02 0.05
C TRP A 71 -1.39 11.33 -0.26
N VAL A 72 -1.08 11.60 -1.51
CA VAL A 72 0.23 12.07 -1.90
C VAL A 72 0.38 13.53 -1.49
N ARG A 73 1.38 13.81 -0.68
CA ARG A 73 1.80 15.15 -0.36
C ARG A 73 3.04 15.52 -1.16
N THR A 74 3.12 16.76 -1.57
CA THR A 74 4.32 17.30 -2.21
C THR A 74 5.03 18.21 -1.23
N ARG A 75 6.31 17.98 -1.00
CA ARG A 75 7.19 18.90 -0.28
C ARG A 75 7.81 19.85 -1.30
N ASN A 76 7.61 21.14 -1.09
CA ASN A 76 8.26 22.19 -1.89
C ASN A 76 9.73 22.40 -1.44
N PRO A 77 10.56 23.05 -2.27
CA PRO A 77 11.95 23.36 -1.90
C PRO A 77 12.11 24.18 -0.61
N ASP A 78 11.11 24.98 -0.24
CA ASP A 78 11.08 25.75 0.99
C ASP A 78 10.66 24.93 2.23
N GLY A 79 10.43 23.61 2.06
CA GLY A 79 9.99 22.69 3.11
C GLY A 79 8.48 22.68 3.35
N SER A 80 7.71 23.56 2.73
CA SER A 80 6.25 23.54 2.87
C SER A 80 5.65 22.29 2.23
N ILE A 81 4.56 21.77 2.81
CA ILE A 81 3.87 20.59 2.31
C ILE A 81 2.58 21.03 1.64
N LEU A 82 2.45 20.69 0.37
CA LEU A 82 1.24 20.84 -0.41
C LEU A 82 0.53 19.49 -0.53
N GLN A 83 -0.70 19.42 -0.03
CA GLN A 83 -1.55 18.27 -0.32
C GLN A 83 -2.03 18.37 -1.75
N MET A 84 -1.73 17.36 -2.56
CA MET A 84 -2.17 17.36 -3.95
C MET A 84 -3.68 17.13 -4.03
N ASP A 85 -4.35 17.97 -4.82
CA ASP A 85 -5.70 17.70 -5.28
C ASP A 85 -5.68 16.44 -6.16
N PRO A 86 -6.49 15.42 -5.85
CA PRO A 86 -6.52 14.16 -6.58
C PRO A 86 -7.11 14.27 -7.99
N LYS A 87 -7.42 15.44 -8.48
CA LYS A 87 -7.98 15.65 -9.83
C LYS A 87 -7.13 14.95 -10.87
N GLY A 88 -7.55 13.77 -11.29
CA GLY A 88 -6.96 13.00 -12.37
C GLY A 88 -6.47 11.59 -12.02
N ARG A 89 -6.53 11.16 -10.76
CA ARG A 89 -6.23 9.79 -10.38
C ARG A 89 -7.26 9.25 -9.40
N ASP A 90 -8.45 9.00 -9.90
CA ASP A 90 -9.57 8.45 -9.14
C ASP A 90 -9.42 6.94 -8.95
N SER A 91 -8.24 6.48 -8.52
CA SER A 91 -7.99 5.05 -8.35
C SER A 91 -7.06 4.75 -7.17
N TRP A 92 -7.27 3.59 -6.58
CA TRP A 92 -6.37 2.99 -5.62
C TRP A 92 -5.36 2.12 -6.37
N TYR A 93 -4.09 2.21 -5.97
CA TYR A 93 -3.06 1.26 -6.36
C TYR A 93 -2.89 0.28 -5.21
N VAL A 94 -3.00 -1.00 -5.49
CA VAL A 94 -3.08 -2.08 -4.49
C VAL A 94 -2.06 -3.13 -4.82
N ASP A 95 -1.19 -3.46 -3.84
CA ASP A 95 -0.14 -4.46 -3.98
C ASP A 95 -0.42 -5.65 -3.07
N LEU A 96 -0.20 -6.87 -3.56
CA LEU A 96 -0.09 -8.05 -2.71
C LEU A 96 1.28 -8.09 -2.04
N LEU A 97 1.32 -8.36 -0.73
CA LEU A 97 2.55 -8.32 0.05
C LEU A 97 2.80 -9.63 0.82
N THR A 98 4.06 -9.91 1.14
CA THR A 98 4.38 -10.68 2.33
C THR A 98 4.39 -9.76 3.55
N VAL A 99 4.04 -10.31 4.71
CA VAL A 99 4.04 -9.60 5.99
C VAL A 99 4.84 -10.44 6.99
N ASP A 100 5.93 -9.88 7.49
CA ASP A 100 6.68 -10.45 8.61
C ASP A 100 6.60 -9.51 9.82
N VAL A 101 6.43 -10.06 11.01
CA VAL A 101 6.20 -9.28 12.24
C VAL A 101 7.17 -9.69 13.32
N GLN A 102 7.95 -8.75 13.85
CA GLN A 102 8.89 -8.93 14.93
C GLN A 102 8.69 -7.85 15.99
N GLY A 103 7.88 -8.13 16.98
CA GLY A 103 7.48 -7.15 18.00
C GLY A 103 6.64 -6.02 17.40
N ASP A 104 7.14 -4.78 17.50
CA ASP A 104 6.53 -3.59 16.91
C ASP A 104 7.01 -3.30 15.48
N ARG A 105 7.89 -4.14 14.92
CA ARG A 105 8.44 -4.02 13.57
C ARG A 105 7.69 -4.90 12.59
N TYR A 106 7.23 -4.29 11.51
CA TYR A 106 6.53 -4.92 10.40
C TYR A 106 7.38 -4.80 9.14
N THR A 107 7.65 -5.93 8.49
CA THR A 107 8.37 -5.97 7.22
C THR A 107 7.41 -6.35 6.11
N PHE A 108 7.31 -5.50 5.10
CA PHE A 108 6.47 -5.70 3.93
C PHE A 108 7.34 -5.89 2.69
N ARG A 109 7.07 -6.93 1.91
CA ARG A 109 7.70 -7.18 0.62
C ARG A 109 6.64 -7.43 -0.42
N ASP A 110 6.85 -6.85 -1.59
CA ASP A 110 5.99 -7.01 -2.74
C ASP A 110 5.96 -8.48 -3.21
N LEU A 111 4.78 -8.96 -3.57
CA LEU A 111 4.51 -10.29 -4.14
C LEU A 111 3.97 -10.20 -5.57
N TYR A 112 4.42 -9.22 -6.33
CA TYR A 112 4.21 -9.03 -7.77
C TYR A 112 2.79 -8.69 -8.22
N ILE A 113 1.74 -9.24 -7.61
CA ILE A 113 0.37 -8.97 -8.06
C ILE A 113 -0.09 -7.61 -7.60
N ASP A 114 -0.40 -6.77 -8.59
CA ASP A 114 -0.96 -5.45 -8.36
C ASP A 114 -2.37 -5.32 -8.96
N VAL A 115 -3.14 -4.38 -8.44
CA VAL A 115 -4.40 -4.00 -9.04
C VAL A 115 -4.65 -2.51 -8.93
N ILE A 116 -5.10 -1.91 -10.02
CA ILE A 116 -5.64 -0.56 -10.05
C ILE A 116 -7.14 -0.63 -9.88
N ILE A 117 -7.66 0.04 -8.86
CA ILE A 117 -9.08 0.03 -8.53
C ILE A 117 -9.60 1.47 -8.55
N PRO A 118 -10.42 1.84 -9.55
CA PRO A 118 -11.07 3.14 -9.60
C PRO A 118 -11.92 3.40 -8.36
N THR A 119 -12.09 4.65 -7.96
CA THR A 119 -12.88 5.02 -6.79
C THR A 119 -14.36 4.65 -6.91
N ASP A 120 -14.87 4.46 -8.13
CA ASP A 120 -16.21 3.94 -8.37
C ASP A 120 -16.32 2.42 -8.19
N GLY A 121 -15.19 1.71 -8.02
CA GLY A 121 -15.12 0.27 -7.74
C GLY A 121 -15.59 -0.65 -8.87
N ARG A 122 -15.96 -0.10 -10.03
CA ARG A 122 -16.65 -0.88 -11.08
C ARG A 122 -15.72 -1.63 -12.01
N HIS A 123 -14.50 -1.14 -12.19
CA HIS A 123 -13.55 -1.70 -13.12
C HIS A 123 -12.17 -1.75 -12.47
N HIS A 124 -11.72 -2.92 -12.14
CA HIS A 124 -10.35 -3.09 -11.65
C HIS A 124 -9.46 -3.68 -12.75
N ARG A 125 -8.20 -3.27 -12.77
CA ARG A 125 -7.20 -3.75 -13.71
C ARG A 125 -6.10 -4.48 -12.94
N MET A 126 -6.00 -5.79 -13.14
CA MET A 126 -4.89 -6.60 -12.64
C MET A 126 -3.62 -6.32 -13.44
N LEU A 127 -2.49 -6.28 -12.75
CA LEU A 127 -1.16 -6.07 -13.31
C LEU A 127 -0.24 -7.20 -12.83
N ASP A 128 0.82 -7.43 -13.59
CA ASP A 128 2.02 -8.20 -13.25
C ASP A 128 1.77 -9.69 -12.86
N LEU A 129 0.68 -10.27 -13.39
CA LEU A 129 0.41 -11.71 -13.23
C LEU A 129 1.48 -12.58 -13.91
N ASP A 130 2.07 -12.10 -14.99
CA ASP A 130 3.18 -12.72 -15.70
C ASP A 130 4.46 -12.69 -14.84
N GLU A 131 4.77 -11.55 -14.20
CA GLU A 131 5.92 -11.47 -13.27
C GLU A 131 5.75 -12.42 -12.07
N TYR A 132 4.53 -12.56 -11.55
CA TYR A 132 4.22 -13.54 -10.50
C TYR A 132 4.47 -14.98 -10.96
N ALA A 133 4.04 -15.32 -12.16
CA ALA A 133 4.25 -16.65 -12.74
C ALA A 133 5.74 -16.93 -13.00
N ASP A 134 6.47 -15.93 -13.51
CA ASP A 134 7.91 -16.02 -13.74
C ASP A 134 8.70 -16.22 -12.44
N ALA A 135 8.35 -15.49 -11.37
CA ALA A 135 8.96 -15.64 -10.05
C ALA A 135 8.75 -17.03 -9.43
N LEU A 136 7.61 -17.66 -9.71
CA LEU A 136 7.36 -19.06 -9.34
C LEU A 136 8.20 -20.02 -10.19
N ALA A 137 8.29 -19.77 -11.49
CA ALA A 137 8.98 -20.66 -12.43
C ALA A 137 10.49 -20.65 -12.24
N ASP A 138 11.09 -19.50 -11.93
CA ASP A 138 12.54 -19.35 -11.71
C ASP A 138 12.97 -19.62 -10.26
N GLY A 139 12.02 -19.80 -9.34
CA GLY A 139 12.28 -20.09 -7.92
C GLY A 139 12.64 -18.86 -7.08
N THR A 140 12.49 -17.65 -7.60
CA THR A 140 12.62 -16.40 -6.83
C THR A 140 11.57 -16.31 -5.73
N MET A 141 10.38 -16.83 -6.01
CA MET A 141 9.31 -17.05 -5.03
C MET A 141 9.09 -18.55 -4.84
N SER A 142 9.03 -19.00 -3.59
CA SER A 142 8.71 -20.39 -3.31
C SER A 142 7.26 -20.73 -3.68
N LEU A 143 7.01 -21.98 -4.08
CA LEU A 143 5.67 -22.45 -4.41
C LEU A 143 4.68 -22.24 -3.26
N GLN A 144 5.15 -22.39 -2.01
CA GLN A 144 4.31 -22.19 -0.82
C GLN A 144 3.92 -20.74 -0.66
N GLU A 145 4.85 -19.78 -0.83
CA GLU A 145 4.57 -18.34 -0.79
C GLU A 145 3.58 -17.95 -1.87
N GLY A 146 3.78 -18.46 -3.09
CA GLY A 146 2.86 -18.21 -4.19
C GLY A 146 1.45 -18.74 -3.94
N ILE A 147 1.31 -19.97 -3.44
CA ILE A 147 0.01 -20.53 -3.07
C ILE A 147 -0.67 -19.69 -1.98
N ASP A 148 0.06 -19.31 -0.95
CA ASP A 148 -0.48 -18.51 0.16
C ASP A 148 -0.80 -17.08 -0.29
N GLY A 149 -0.01 -16.51 -1.18
CA GLY A 149 -0.27 -15.23 -1.82
C GLY A 149 -1.60 -15.25 -2.58
N LEU A 150 -1.81 -16.22 -3.47
CA LEU A 150 -3.07 -16.34 -4.23
C LEU A 150 -4.29 -16.55 -3.34
N ARG A 151 -4.16 -17.32 -2.26
CA ARG A 151 -5.25 -17.52 -1.29
C ARG A 151 -5.60 -16.22 -0.55
N ARG A 152 -4.60 -15.41 -0.19
CA ARG A 152 -4.81 -14.11 0.45
C ARG A 152 -5.41 -13.12 -0.52
N TRP A 153 -4.93 -13.13 -1.77
CA TRP A 153 -5.48 -12.32 -2.85
C TRP A 153 -6.96 -12.63 -3.11
N GLN A 154 -7.32 -13.90 -3.19
CA GLN A 154 -8.73 -14.29 -3.35
C GLN A 154 -9.58 -13.80 -2.18
N ARG A 155 -9.10 -13.94 -0.92
CA ARG A 155 -9.83 -13.41 0.24
C ARG A 155 -10.01 -11.89 0.19
N PHE A 156 -9.00 -11.16 -0.30
CA PHE A 156 -9.11 -9.71 -0.50
C PHE A 156 -10.19 -9.37 -1.53
N LEU A 157 -10.16 -10.03 -2.68
CA LEU A 157 -11.16 -9.82 -3.74
C LEU A 157 -12.57 -10.14 -3.24
N ASP A 158 -12.77 -11.28 -2.58
CA ASP A 158 -14.08 -11.70 -2.09
C ASP A 158 -14.62 -10.76 -1.02
N ARG A 159 -13.76 -10.27 -0.15
CA ARG A 159 -14.17 -9.43 0.98
C ARG A 159 -14.47 -7.99 0.59
N TYR A 160 -13.69 -7.42 -0.33
CA TYR A 160 -13.71 -5.99 -0.59
C TYR A 160 -14.14 -5.63 -2.01
N ILE A 161 -13.96 -6.50 -2.99
CA ILE A 161 -14.20 -6.21 -4.40
C ILE A 161 -15.43 -6.93 -4.94
N HIS A 162 -15.55 -8.25 -4.65
CA HIS A 162 -16.62 -9.10 -5.17
C HIS A 162 -17.84 -9.21 -4.24
N ASN A 163 -17.93 -8.35 -3.23
CA ASN A 163 -18.96 -8.45 -2.20
C ASN A 163 -20.39 -8.35 -2.74
N ASP A 164 -20.54 -7.67 -3.87
CA ASP A 164 -21.81 -7.63 -4.60
C ASP A 164 -21.71 -8.43 -5.88
N ARG A 165 -22.43 -9.52 -5.97
CA ARG A 165 -22.60 -10.31 -7.18
C ARG A 165 -23.20 -9.52 -8.35
N TRP A 166 -23.57 -8.25 -8.12
CA TRP A 166 -24.22 -7.39 -9.10
C TRP A 166 -23.40 -6.10 -9.29
N PRO A 167 -22.93 -5.84 -10.51
CA PRO A 167 -22.05 -4.69 -10.81
C PRO A 167 -22.65 -3.32 -10.54
N GLN A 168 -23.91 -3.23 -10.16
CA GLN A 168 -24.63 -1.97 -10.03
C GLN A 168 -24.53 -1.31 -8.65
N ALA A 169 -24.07 -2.04 -7.64
CA ALA A 169 -24.05 -1.55 -6.26
C ALA A 169 -22.76 -0.83 -5.84
N GLY A 170 -21.69 -0.91 -6.64
CA GLY A 170 -20.38 -0.32 -6.28
C GLY A 170 -19.69 -1.10 -5.15
N TRP A 171 -18.68 -0.51 -4.56
CA TRP A 171 -17.96 -1.09 -3.42
C TRP A 171 -18.81 -1.07 -2.17
N SER A 172 -18.99 -2.19 -1.54
CA SER A 172 -19.75 -2.24 -0.31
C SER A 172 -18.95 -1.75 0.89
N ASP A 173 -17.65 -2.00 0.96
CA ASP A 173 -16.84 -1.69 2.16
C ASP A 173 -15.35 -1.34 1.89
N PHE A 174 -15.00 -0.96 0.69
CA PHE A 174 -13.66 -0.48 0.38
C PHE A 174 -13.65 1.06 0.19
N PRO A 175 -12.68 1.80 0.75
CA PRO A 175 -11.71 1.36 1.73
C PRO A 175 -12.35 1.07 3.09
N PRO A 176 -11.84 0.08 3.86
CA PRO A 176 -12.38 -0.28 5.18
C PRO A 176 -12.51 0.91 6.13
N ALA A 177 -13.45 0.86 7.05
CA ALA A 177 -13.68 1.94 8.01
C ALA A 177 -12.43 2.28 8.86
N SER A 178 -11.60 1.28 9.17
CA SER A 178 -10.31 1.46 9.87
C SER A 178 -9.33 2.29 9.05
N VAL A 179 -9.27 2.07 7.75
CA VAL A 179 -8.45 2.87 6.82
C VAL A 179 -8.94 4.30 6.78
N ARG A 180 -10.26 4.52 6.64
CA ARG A 180 -10.84 5.87 6.63
C ARG A 180 -10.47 6.70 7.86
N ARG A 181 -10.37 6.07 9.04
CA ARG A 181 -9.91 6.74 10.26
C ARG A 181 -8.44 7.16 10.20
N LEU A 182 -7.60 6.40 9.51
CA LEU A 182 -6.19 6.70 9.36
C LEU A 182 -5.92 7.78 8.29
N PHE A 183 -6.90 8.09 7.46
CA PHE A 183 -6.81 9.18 6.50
C PHE A 183 -6.60 10.54 7.14
N GLU A 184 -7.28 10.79 8.24
CA GLU A 184 -7.32 12.11 8.92
C GLU A 184 -6.12 12.34 9.84
N LEU A 185 -5.24 11.35 9.99
CA LEU A 185 -4.05 11.53 10.81
C LEU A 185 -3.13 12.62 10.24
N PRO A 186 -2.49 13.40 11.13
CA PRO A 186 -1.45 14.34 10.69
C PRO A 186 -0.30 13.59 10.00
N ALA A 187 0.64 14.34 9.42
CA ALA A 187 1.82 13.75 8.80
C ALA A 187 2.53 12.82 9.76
N LEU A 188 2.78 11.59 9.32
CA LEU A 188 3.49 10.57 10.10
C LEU A 188 5.00 10.74 9.97
N LEU A 189 5.44 11.18 8.80
CA LEU A 189 6.84 11.43 8.49
C LEU A 189 7.17 12.91 8.78
N THR A 190 7.94 13.16 9.84
CA THR A 190 8.42 14.50 10.20
C THR A 190 9.74 14.83 9.50
N ASP A 191 10.60 13.82 9.33
CA ASP A 191 11.87 13.93 8.62
C ASP A 191 11.85 13.02 7.39
N PRO A 192 12.37 13.50 6.24
CA PRO A 192 12.33 12.70 5.02
C PRO A 192 13.23 11.48 5.13
N VAL A 193 12.64 10.30 4.97
CA VAL A 193 13.36 9.06 4.74
C VAL A 193 13.21 8.75 3.26
N ARG A 194 14.27 8.94 2.49
CA ARG A 194 14.28 8.66 1.05
C ARG A 194 14.47 7.18 0.80
N TRP A 195 13.72 6.69 -0.13
CA TRP A 195 13.96 5.39 -0.73
C TRP A 195 15.06 5.54 -1.80
N GLU A 196 16.21 4.96 -1.54
CA GLU A 196 17.32 4.84 -2.47
C GLU A 196 17.28 3.46 -3.16
N GLY A 197 16.32 3.30 -4.06
CA GLY A 197 16.16 2.08 -4.82
C GLY A 197 16.50 2.22 -6.30
#